data_c3df5bfa7377e77ffaa4b1b696dc8c33
#
_entry.id   c3df5bfa7377e77ffaa4b1b696dc8c33
#
_cell.length_a   1.000
_cell.length_b   1.000
_cell.length_c   1.000
_cell.angle_alpha   90.00
_cell.angle_beta   90.00
_cell.angle_gamma   90.00
#
_symmetry.space_group_name_H-M   'P 1'
#
loop_
_entity.id
_entity.type
_entity.pdbx_description
1 polymer ?
#
loop_
_entity_poly.entity_id
_entity_poly.type
_entity_poly.pdbx_seq_one_letter_code
_entity_poly.pdbx_strand_id
1 'polypeptide(L)'
;MAGAAGLMPVLPAMAGQARLRVAMACPGRRTDPFWQMASSVMQAAARDLDIDLTIAWGERDRSRIIALGKSLVDDQPDYMLVSNDYRTAVPIIQAAQRRDIPSLIAFSDLLEDDISMLNNGDEIRYLIGSLVPDNARAGRIMGRSLVEAIRQAGTSPNGRVSLIAIGGARSTQAALQRLEGLHDVLRADSTVDMLDEVSVNWSRDEAYQRTLALLRRQPQVTGVWCANDDLALGAMQAASDLGRRPGEDIFFVGLNWQPEALDAVADGRMRLSLGGHFLVGAWALAMLRDHHDSRQVQAAGVREVVKLAVMDKERVGFYRQHFSGDAWERLDYRRFRKGDASHGFAVETLLAQLPPARLPDDRG
;
A
#
# COMPACT_ATOMS: atom_id res chain seq x y z
N MET A 1 43.17 -62.99 -18.73
CA MET A 1 43.09 -61.53 -18.52
C MET A 1 41.63 -61.20 -18.23
N ALA A 2 41.31 -60.99 -16.96
CA ALA A 2 39.94 -60.64 -16.51
C ALA A 2 39.86 -59.12 -16.35
N GLY A 3 38.96 -58.48 -17.12
CA GLY A 3 38.72 -57.04 -17.04
C GLY A 3 37.84 -56.73 -15.86
N ALA A 4 38.35 -55.95 -14.91
CA ALA A 4 37.58 -55.38 -13.81
C ALA A 4 36.71 -54.21 -14.32
N ALA A 5 35.41 -54.38 -14.37
CA ALA A 5 34.45 -53.30 -14.59
C ALA A 5 34.33 -52.49 -13.29
N GLY A 6 34.86 -51.27 -13.29
CA GLY A 6 34.72 -50.34 -12.17
C GLY A 6 33.28 -49.79 -12.12
N LEU A 7 32.58 -50.10 -11.05
CA LEU A 7 31.31 -49.43 -10.69
C LEU A 7 31.61 -47.98 -10.31
N MET A 8 31.16 -47.02 -11.13
CA MET A 8 31.16 -45.62 -10.75
C MET A 8 30.07 -45.41 -9.64
N PRO A 9 30.41 -44.71 -8.56
CA PRO A 9 29.39 -44.36 -7.55
C PRO A 9 28.36 -43.40 -8.16
N VAL A 10 27.10 -43.79 -8.15
CA VAL A 10 25.95 -42.91 -8.44
C VAL A 10 25.89 -41.91 -7.29
N LEU A 11 26.25 -40.67 -7.53
CA LEU A 11 26.04 -39.57 -6.60
C LEU A 11 24.53 -39.45 -6.36
N PRO A 12 24.05 -39.38 -5.09
CA PRO A 12 22.65 -39.17 -4.81
C PRO A 12 22.25 -37.82 -5.44
N ALA A 13 21.16 -37.83 -6.22
CA ALA A 13 20.54 -36.63 -6.72
C ALA A 13 20.27 -35.74 -5.50
N MET A 14 20.80 -34.53 -5.48
CA MET A 14 20.46 -33.54 -4.45
C MET A 14 18.96 -33.36 -4.53
N ALA A 15 18.25 -33.84 -3.53
CA ALA A 15 16.83 -33.53 -3.36
C ALA A 15 16.72 -32.00 -3.37
N GLY A 16 16.03 -31.43 -4.37
CA GLY A 16 15.83 -29.99 -4.45
C GLY A 16 15.25 -29.53 -3.13
N GLN A 17 15.89 -28.54 -2.52
CA GLN A 17 15.40 -27.95 -1.27
C GLN A 17 13.96 -27.50 -1.50
N ALA A 18 13.02 -27.95 -0.66
CA ALA A 18 11.61 -27.56 -0.79
C ALA A 18 11.50 -26.02 -0.77
N ARG A 19 10.72 -25.46 -1.68
CA ARG A 19 10.49 -24.00 -1.73
C ARG A 19 9.87 -23.52 -0.45
N LEU A 20 10.25 -22.32 -0.02
CA LEU A 20 9.66 -21.66 1.15
C LEU A 20 8.19 -21.37 0.88
N ARG A 21 7.29 -21.87 1.74
CA ARG A 21 5.84 -21.72 1.57
C ARG A 21 5.34 -20.51 2.36
N VAL A 22 4.79 -19.51 1.66
CA VAL A 22 4.20 -18.30 2.27
C VAL A 22 2.74 -18.18 1.84
N ALA A 23 1.85 -17.90 2.79
CA ALA A 23 0.43 -17.77 2.51
C ALA A 23 -0.12 -16.41 2.99
N MET A 24 -1.06 -15.83 2.22
CA MET A 24 -1.72 -14.56 2.52
C MET A 24 -3.21 -14.63 2.23
N ALA A 25 -4.04 -14.25 3.21
CA ALA A 25 -5.43 -13.88 2.95
C ALA A 25 -5.47 -12.39 2.56
N CYS A 26 -5.56 -12.13 1.25
CA CYS A 26 -5.60 -10.77 0.72
C CYS A 26 -6.93 -10.10 1.08
N PRO A 27 -6.95 -8.90 1.70
CA PRO A 27 -8.18 -8.26 2.12
C PRO A 27 -9.00 -7.67 0.97
N GLY A 28 -8.36 -7.39 -0.17
CA GLY A 28 -8.99 -6.76 -1.33
C GLY A 28 -9.84 -7.70 -2.19
N ARG A 29 -10.48 -7.10 -3.18
CA ARG A 29 -11.12 -7.86 -4.25
C ARG A 29 -10.08 -8.24 -5.30
N ARG A 30 -10.31 -9.35 -5.98
CA ARG A 30 -9.47 -9.76 -7.12
C ARG A 30 -9.47 -8.72 -8.26
N THR A 31 -10.49 -7.88 -8.32
CA THR A 31 -10.64 -6.81 -9.32
C THR A 31 -10.11 -5.44 -8.85
N ASP A 32 -9.66 -5.31 -7.61
CA ASP A 32 -9.12 -4.04 -7.10
C ASP A 32 -7.76 -3.73 -7.75
N PRO A 33 -7.60 -2.61 -8.47
CA PRO A 33 -6.36 -2.30 -9.21
C PRO A 33 -5.11 -2.30 -8.33
N PHE A 34 -5.21 -1.76 -7.11
CA PHE A 34 -4.10 -1.78 -6.14
C PHE A 34 -3.68 -3.20 -5.77
N TRP A 35 -4.64 -4.06 -5.41
CA TRP A 35 -4.34 -5.42 -4.99
C TRP A 35 -3.91 -6.32 -6.16
N GLN A 36 -4.38 -6.04 -7.37
CA GLN A 36 -3.85 -6.69 -8.59
C GLN A 36 -2.37 -6.36 -8.78
N MET A 37 -1.99 -5.08 -8.72
CA MET A 37 -0.61 -4.65 -8.85
C MET A 37 0.26 -5.24 -7.72
N ALA A 38 -0.17 -5.16 -6.47
CA ALA A 38 0.56 -5.71 -5.34
C ALA A 38 0.76 -7.23 -5.47
N SER A 39 -0.28 -7.98 -5.85
CA SER A 39 -0.19 -9.44 -6.01
C SER A 39 0.72 -9.84 -7.17
N SER A 40 0.68 -9.11 -8.30
CA SER A 40 1.56 -9.35 -9.46
C SER A 40 3.03 -9.19 -9.07
N VAL A 41 3.34 -8.09 -8.40
CA VAL A 41 4.69 -7.78 -7.89
C VAL A 41 5.14 -8.81 -6.83
N MET A 42 4.25 -9.23 -5.93
CA MET A 42 4.54 -10.29 -4.96
C MET A 42 4.83 -11.64 -5.64
N GLN A 43 4.10 -12.00 -6.70
CA GLN A 43 4.36 -13.22 -7.46
C GLN A 43 5.70 -13.15 -8.19
N ALA A 44 6.09 -11.98 -8.71
CA ALA A 44 7.41 -11.78 -9.30
C ALA A 44 8.52 -11.97 -8.25
N ALA A 45 8.39 -11.33 -7.09
CA ALA A 45 9.31 -11.48 -5.98
C ALA A 45 9.39 -12.94 -5.47
N ALA A 46 8.27 -13.64 -5.41
CA ALA A 46 8.22 -15.04 -4.99
C ALA A 46 9.03 -15.95 -5.94
N ARG A 47 8.94 -15.70 -7.25
CA ARG A 47 9.79 -16.44 -8.24
C ARG A 47 11.27 -16.20 -8.00
N ASP A 48 11.69 -14.95 -7.81
CA ASP A 48 13.09 -14.58 -7.62
C ASP A 48 13.67 -15.09 -6.29
N LEU A 49 12.82 -15.15 -5.25
CA LEU A 49 13.21 -15.53 -3.89
C LEU A 49 13.02 -17.03 -3.60
N ASP A 50 12.65 -17.81 -4.58
CA ASP A 50 12.34 -19.24 -4.43
C ASP A 50 11.29 -19.51 -3.36
N ILE A 51 10.17 -18.77 -3.43
CA ILE A 51 9.02 -18.85 -2.55
C ILE A 51 7.83 -19.46 -3.31
N ASP A 52 7.10 -20.37 -2.68
CA ASP A 52 5.77 -20.82 -3.09
C ASP A 52 4.73 -19.95 -2.39
N LEU A 53 4.18 -18.97 -3.12
CA LEU A 53 3.28 -17.96 -2.58
C LEU A 53 1.82 -18.30 -2.92
N THR A 54 1.02 -18.52 -1.88
CA THR A 54 -0.44 -18.68 -1.98
C THR A 54 -1.16 -17.41 -1.55
N ILE A 55 -2.01 -16.84 -2.44
CA ILE A 55 -2.85 -15.67 -2.15
C ILE A 55 -4.33 -16.06 -2.29
N ALA A 56 -5.09 -16.00 -1.19
CA ALA A 56 -6.55 -16.21 -1.17
C ALA A 56 -7.27 -14.85 -1.04
N TRP A 57 -8.31 -14.63 -1.85
CA TRP A 57 -8.98 -13.33 -1.98
C TRP A 57 -10.19 -13.21 -1.07
N GLY A 58 -10.13 -12.26 -0.14
CA GLY A 58 -11.14 -12.03 0.89
C GLY A 58 -12.29 -11.11 0.48
N GLU A 59 -12.22 -10.46 -0.71
CA GLU A 59 -13.31 -9.70 -1.35
C GLU A 59 -13.87 -8.55 -0.48
N ARG A 60 -13.02 -7.95 0.38
CA ARG A 60 -13.39 -6.91 1.37
C ARG A 60 -14.41 -7.37 2.40
N ASP A 61 -14.60 -8.67 2.54
CA ASP A 61 -15.47 -9.27 3.55
C ASP A 61 -14.65 -9.75 4.74
N ARG A 62 -14.87 -9.15 5.90
CA ARG A 62 -14.13 -9.45 7.13
C ARG A 62 -14.19 -10.94 7.51
N SER A 63 -15.38 -11.53 7.45
CA SER A 63 -15.60 -12.91 7.85
C SER A 63 -14.90 -13.87 6.91
N ARG A 64 -14.96 -13.58 5.61
CA ARG A 64 -14.28 -14.34 4.57
C ARG A 64 -12.76 -14.25 4.69
N ILE A 65 -12.20 -13.04 4.93
CA ILE A 65 -10.75 -12.86 5.14
C ILE A 65 -10.26 -13.73 6.30
N ILE A 66 -10.98 -13.70 7.44
CA ILE A 66 -10.62 -14.48 8.63
C ILE A 66 -10.74 -15.99 8.34
N ALA A 67 -11.81 -16.42 7.70
CA ALA A 67 -12.01 -17.84 7.36
C ALA A 67 -10.92 -18.37 6.43
N LEU A 68 -10.59 -17.61 5.38
CA LEU A 68 -9.51 -17.94 4.45
C LEU A 68 -8.15 -17.95 5.16
N GLY A 69 -7.86 -16.95 6.01
CA GLY A 69 -6.62 -16.91 6.77
C GLY A 69 -6.43 -18.13 7.67
N LYS A 70 -7.49 -18.56 8.36
CA LYS A 70 -7.46 -19.79 9.18
C LYS A 70 -7.30 -21.05 8.33
N SER A 71 -7.98 -21.14 7.18
CA SER A 71 -7.81 -22.26 6.26
C SER A 71 -6.39 -22.37 5.73
N LEU A 72 -5.76 -21.24 5.36
CA LEU A 72 -4.36 -21.20 4.94
C LEU A 72 -3.40 -21.65 6.06
N VAL A 73 -3.71 -21.33 7.32
CA VAL A 73 -2.95 -21.84 8.48
C VAL A 73 -3.07 -23.35 8.61
N ASP A 74 -4.25 -23.93 8.33
CA ASP A 74 -4.44 -25.38 8.36
C ASP A 74 -3.62 -26.13 7.29
N ASP A 75 -3.29 -25.46 6.17
CA ASP A 75 -2.39 -25.96 5.12
C ASP A 75 -0.90 -25.96 5.55
N GLN A 76 -0.59 -25.48 6.75
CA GLN A 76 0.74 -25.46 7.37
C GLN A 76 1.82 -24.81 6.47
N PRO A 77 1.68 -23.53 6.05
CA PRO A 77 2.77 -22.82 5.40
C PRO A 77 3.93 -22.58 6.38
N ASP A 78 5.12 -22.27 5.86
CA ASP A 78 6.26 -21.88 6.70
C ASP A 78 6.05 -20.50 7.32
N TYR A 79 5.29 -19.62 6.65
CA TYR A 79 4.99 -18.26 7.11
C TYR A 79 3.60 -17.79 6.68
N MET A 80 2.99 -16.97 7.54
CA MET A 80 1.82 -16.17 7.18
C MET A 80 2.21 -14.72 6.92
N LEU A 81 1.81 -14.16 5.77
CA LEU A 81 1.82 -12.73 5.51
C LEU A 81 0.41 -12.19 5.79
N VAL A 82 0.29 -11.22 6.71
CA VAL A 82 -1.00 -10.77 7.22
C VAL A 82 -1.15 -9.26 7.03
N SER A 83 -2.32 -8.82 6.57
CA SER A 83 -2.70 -7.40 6.55
C SER A 83 -3.85 -7.16 7.52
N ASN A 84 -3.78 -6.09 8.32
CA ASN A 84 -4.82 -5.80 9.32
C ASN A 84 -6.00 -4.98 8.78
N ASP A 85 -6.24 -5.04 7.48
CA ASP A 85 -7.44 -4.41 6.93
C ASP A 85 -8.70 -5.06 7.53
N TYR A 86 -9.70 -4.23 7.80
CA TYR A 86 -10.96 -4.67 8.45
C TYR A 86 -10.75 -5.33 9.81
N ARG A 87 -9.60 -5.10 10.49
CA ARG A 87 -9.23 -5.69 11.79
C ARG A 87 -9.27 -7.24 11.76
N THR A 88 -8.67 -7.81 10.73
CA THR A 88 -8.67 -9.26 10.50
C THR A 88 -7.41 -9.98 10.99
N ALA A 89 -6.35 -9.24 11.32
CA ALA A 89 -5.05 -9.82 11.64
C ALA A 89 -5.05 -10.67 12.92
N VAL A 90 -5.64 -10.17 14.02
CA VAL A 90 -5.60 -10.83 15.32
C VAL A 90 -6.07 -12.28 15.27
N PRO A 91 -7.28 -12.61 14.78
CA PRO A 91 -7.74 -13.99 14.74
C PRO A 91 -6.92 -14.90 13.80
N ILE A 92 -6.26 -14.34 12.77
CA ILE A 92 -5.38 -15.09 11.86
C ILE A 92 -4.04 -15.38 12.55
N ILE A 93 -3.42 -14.36 13.16
CA ILE A 93 -2.15 -14.49 13.89
C ILE A 93 -2.32 -15.46 15.05
N GLN A 94 -3.40 -15.38 15.83
CA GLN A 94 -3.68 -16.34 16.90
C GLN A 94 -3.84 -17.78 16.39
N ALA A 95 -4.44 -17.97 15.20
CA ALA A 95 -4.51 -19.29 14.58
C ALA A 95 -3.12 -19.80 14.18
N ALA A 96 -2.29 -18.96 13.59
CA ALA A 96 -0.92 -19.27 13.20
C ALA A 96 -0.04 -19.61 14.41
N GLN A 97 -0.12 -18.82 15.49
CA GLN A 97 0.61 -19.06 16.75
C GLN A 97 0.31 -20.43 17.36
N ARG A 98 -0.95 -20.89 17.32
CA ARG A 98 -1.32 -22.23 17.83
C ARG A 98 -0.71 -23.39 17.02
N ARG A 99 -0.17 -23.12 15.85
CA ARG A 99 0.49 -24.07 14.95
C ARG A 99 1.99 -23.79 14.81
N ASP A 100 2.54 -22.91 15.67
CA ASP A 100 3.94 -22.48 15.65
C ASP A 100 4.36 -21.87 14.28
N ILE A 101 3.41 -21.24 13.56
CA ILE A 101 3.66 -20.61 12.25
C ILE A 101 3.96 -19.13 12.45
N PRO A 102 5.18 -18.67 12.09
CA PRO A 102 5.54 -17.26 12.16
C PRO A 102 4.71 -16.39 11.22
N SER A 103 4.40 -15.16 11.66
CA SER A 103 3.63 -14.20 10.90
C SER A 103 4.39 -12.89 10.72
N LEU A 104 4.28 -12.26 9.55
CA LEU A 104 4.74 -10.90 9.27
C LEU A 104 3.56 -10.04 8.86
N ILE A 105 3.45 -8.84 9.44
CA ILE A 105 2.42 -7.89 9.04
C ILE A 105 2.92 -7.07 7.85
N ALA A 106 2.05 -6.87 6.85
CA ALA A 106 2.33 -6.04 5.70
C ALA A 106 1.11 -5.18 5.32
N PHE A 107 1.36 -4.02 4.71
CA PHE A 107 0.38 -3.05 4.22
C PHE A 107 -0.40 -2.30 5.31
N SER A 108 -1.04 -2.98 6.26
CA SER A 108 -1.89 -2.39 7.29
C SER A 108 -1.49 -2.96 8.66
N ASP A 109 -1.07 -2.08 9.57
CA ASP A 109 -0.53 -2.43 10.88
C ASP A 109 -1.62 -2.79 11.89
N LEU A 110 -1.20 -3.34 13.03
CA LEU A 110 -2.04 -3.54 14.21
C LEU A 110 -2.37 -2.19 14.86
N LEU A 111 -3.56 -2.09 15.41
CA LEU A 111 -3.93 -1.03 16.34
C LEU A 111 -3.45 -1.39 17.76
N GLU A 112 -3.40 -0.41 18.65
CA GLU A 112 -3.02 -0.63 20.06
C GLU A 112 -3.92 -1.69 20.75
N ASP A 113 -5.23 -1.65 20.48
CA ASP A 113 -6.17 -2.66 20.96
C ASP A 113 -5.86 -4.05 20.42
N ASP A 114 -5.45 -4.15 19.14
CA ASP A 114 -5.11 -5.43 18.50
C ASP A 114 -3.86 -6.03 19.15
N ILE A 115 -2.86 -5.20 19.47
CA ILE A 115 -1.64 -5.60 20.20
C ILE A 115 -2.01 -6.12 21.59
N SER A 116 -2.89 -5.40 22.29
CA SER A 116 -3.38 -5.81 23.62
C SER A 116 -4.11 -7.16 23.58
N MET A 117 -4.90 -7.43 22.51
CA MET A 117 -5.58 -8.71 22.30
C MET A 117 -4.61 -9.88 22.01
N LEU A 118 -3.47 -9.59 21.36
CA LEU A 118 -2.44 -10.59 21.09
C LEU A 118 -1.60 -10.89 22.33
N ASN A 119 -1.42 -9.88 23.20
CA ASN A 119 -0.57 -9.96 24.40
C ASN A 119 -1.22 -10.65 25.61
N ASN A 120 -2.32 -11.33 25.52
CA ASN A 120 -3.10 -11.94 26.63
C ASN A 120 -2.25 -12.66 27.72
N GLY A 121 -1.10 -12.07 28.13
CA GLY A 121 -0.16 -12.56 29.13
C GLY A 121 1.01 -13.39 28.60
N ASP A 122 1.02 -13.75 27.33
CA ASP A 122 2.13 -14.46 26.67
C ASP A 122 2.85 -13.55 25.67
N GLU A 123 4.18 -13.67 25.58
CA GLU A 123 4.96 -13.03 24.54
C GLU A 123 4.42 -13.40 23.15
N ILE A 124 4.34 -12.42 22.23
CA ILE A 124 3.97 -12.66 20.83
C ILE A 124 5.15 -13.35 20.14
N ARG A 125 5.33 -14.64 20.41
CA ARG A 125 6.54 -15.39 20.00
C ARG A 125 6.73 -15.55 18.51
N TYR A 126 5.64 -15.51 17.74
CA TYR A 126 5.64 -15.83 16.31
C TYR A 126 5.30 -14.63 15.42
N LEU A 127 5.26 -13.41 15.97
CA LEU A 127 5.14 -12.20 15.19
C LEU A 127 6.53 -11.64 14.89
N ILE A 128 7.00 -11.77 13.64
CA ILE A 128 8.33 -11.34 13.19
C ILE A 128 8.46 -9.81 13.26
N GLY A 129 7.37 -9.10 12.85
CA GLY A 129 7.35 -7.64 12.82
C GLY A 129 6.31 -7.11 11.84
N SER A 130 6.48 -5.86 11.42
CA SER A 130 5.62 -5.23 10.42
C SER A 130 6.40 -4.42 9.39
N LEU A 131 5.91 -4.42 8.14
CA LEU A 131 6.36 -3.58 7.04
C LEU A 131 5.17 -2.83 6.46
N VAL A 132 5.08 -1.53 6.72
CA VAL A 132 3.87 -0.75 6.44
C VAL A 132 4.15 0.59 5.77
N PRO A 133 3.24 1.11 4.95
CA PRO A 133 3.37 2.45 4.36
C PRO A 133 3.27 3.55 5.41
N ASP A 134 4.00 4.66 5.22
CA ASP A 134 3.84 5.90 5.98
C ASP A 134 2.61 6.67 5.51
N ASN A 135 1.44 6.17 5.93
CA ASN A 135 0.16 6.71 5.51
C ASN A 135 -0.09 8.13 6.06
N ALA A 136 0.36 8.43 7.29
CA ALA A 136 0.18 9.75 7.88
C ALA A 136 0.98 10.80 7.11
N ARG A 137 2.25 10.51 6.80
CA ARG A 137 3.07 11.38 5.94
C ARG A 137 2.43 11.54 4.54
N ALA A 138 1.91 10.46 3.96
CA ALA A 138 1.23 10.54 2.67
C ALA A 138 0.02 11.48 2.72
N GLY A 139 -0.83 11.37 3.74
CA GLY A 139 -1.97 12.26 3.95
C GLY A 139 -1.57 13.73 4.07
N ARG A 140 -0.48 14.03 4.81
CA ARG A 140 0.08 15.40 4.92
C ARG A 140 0.56 15.93 3.57
N ILE A 141 1.32 15.15 2.81
CA ILE A 141 1.82 15.56 1.49
C ILE A 141 0.64 15.87 0.55
N MET A 142 -0.34 14.99 0.51
CA MET A 142 -1.55 15.16 -0.31
C MET A 142 -2.30 16.44 0.08
N GLY A 143 -2.53 16.65 1.37
CA GLY A 143 -3.21 17.86 1.88
C GLY A 143 -2.47 19.14 1.55
N ARG A 144 -1.17 19.23 1.83
CA ARG A 144 -0.33 20.40 1.52
C ARG A 144 -0.31 20.70 0.03
N SER A 145 -0.10 19.67 -0.81
CA SER A 145 -0.05 19.83 -2.26
C SER A 145 -1.38 20.28 -2.86
N LEU A 146 -2.50 19.83 -2.28
CA LEU A 146 -3.84 20.26 -2.69
C LEU A 146 -4.06 21.74 -2.36
N VAL A 147 -3.76 22.16 -1.13
CA VAL A 147 -3.86 23.56 -0.68
C VAL A 147 -2.98 24.47 -1.52
N GLU A 148 -1.74 24.05 -1.78
CA GLU A 148 -0.80 24.81 -2.63
C GLU A 148 -1.34 24.98 -4.05
N ALA A 149 -1.86 23.92 -4.67
CA ALA A 149 -2.40 23.98 -6.03
C ALA A 149 -3.56 24.98 -6.13
N ILE A 150 -4.48 24.98 -5.15
CA ILE A 150 -5.63 25.89 -5.12
C ILE A 150 -5.16 27.36 -4.98
N ARG A 151 -4.15 27.61 -4.12
CA ARG A 151 -3.58 28.96 -3.95
C ARG A 151 -2.86 29.44 -5.18
N GLN A 152 -2.06 28.59 -5.82
CA GLN A 152 -1.35 28.93 -7.07
C GLN A 152 -2.30 29.27 -8.22
N ALA A 153 -3.45 28.60 -8.28
CA ALA A 153 -4.48 28.87 -9.27
C ALA A 153 -5.30 30.15 -9.00
N GLY A 154 -5.17 30.75 -7.81
CA GLY A 154 -5.94 31.93 -7.43
C GLY A 154 -7.44 31.70 -7.28
N THR A 155 -7.85 30.43 -7.12
CA THR A 155 -9.28 30.03 -7.01
C THR A 155 -9.84 30.14 -5.59
N SER A 156 -9.06 30.71 -4.65
CA SER A 156 -9.43 30.87 -3.25
C SER A 156 -10.12 32.22 -3.01
N PRO A 157 -11.44 32.28 -2.85
CA PRO A 157 -12.13 33.51 -2.49
C PRO A 157 -11.62 34.03 -1.14
N ASN A 158 -11.25 35.30 -1.06
CA ASN A 158 -10.73 35.93 0.17
C ASN A 158 -9.51 35.22 0.80
N GLY A 159 -8.72 34.48 0.00
CA GLY A 159 -7.55 33.74 0.46
C GLY A 159 -7.88 32.46 1.27
N ARG A 160 -9.14 32.07 1.41
CA ARG A 160 -9.55 30.84 2.10
C ARG A 160 -9.70 29.68 1.13
N VAL A 161 -9.20 28.50 1.53
CA VAL A 161 -9.29 27.26 0.77
C VAL A 161 -10.42 26.41 1.32
N SER A 162 -11.39 26.02 0.48
CA SER A 162 -12.54 25.20 0.88
C SER A 162 -12.39 23.78 0.36
N LEU A 163 -12.25 22.82 1.28
CA LEU A 163 -12.03 21.41 0.98
C LEU A 163 -13.19 20.53 1.40
N ILE A 164 -13.35 19.42 0.72
CA ILE A 164 -14.01 18.21 1.23
C ILE A 164 -13.02 17.03 1.19
N ALA A 165 -13.25 16.04 2.08
CA ALA A 165 -12.46 14.82 2.10
C ALA A 165 -13.31 13.58 1.82
N ILE A 166 -12.83 12.75 0.91
CA ILE A 166 -13.38 11.42 0.61
C ILE A 166 -12.40 10.38 1.13
N GLY A 167 -12.66 9.90 2.35
CA GLY A 167 -11.87 8.91 3.05
C GLY A 167 -12.20 7.47 2.63
N GLY A 168 -11.29 6.53 2.90
CA GLY A 168 -11.52 5.10 2.75
C GLY A 168 -12.30 4.49 3.92
N ALA A 169 -12.41 3.16 3.94
CA ALA A 169 -13.10 2.44 5.00
C ALA A 169 -12.44 2.68 6.37
N ARG A 170 -13.19 3.17 7.36
CA ARG A 170 -12.69 3.47 8.71
C ARG A 170 -12.19 2.24 9.48
N SER A 171 -12.48 1.05 9.00
CA SER A 171 -11.95 -0.20 9.54
C SER A 171 -10.55 -0.55 9.03
N THR A 172 -9.93 0.33 8.23
CA THR A 172 -8.57 0.16 7.72
C THR A 172 -7.64 1.23 8.30
N GLN A 173 -6.47 0.81 8.78
CA GLN A 173 -5.45 1.69 9.33
C GLN A 173 -4.98 2.72 8.29
N ALA A 174 -4.87 2.30 7.02
CA ALA A 174 -4.48 3.18 5.93
C ALA A 174 -5.43 4.40 5.79
N ALA A 175 -6.76 4.19 5.87
CA ALA A 175 -7.73 5.29 5.80
C ALA A 175 -7.59 6.25 6.97
N LEU A 176 -7.50 5.71 8.19
CA LEU A 176 -7.39 6.52 9.41
C LEU A 176 -6.11 7.37 9.42
N GLN A 177 -4.97 6.76 9.13
CA GLN A 177 -3.68 7.46 9.14
C GLN A 177 -3.55 8.50 8.02
N ARG A 178 -4.06 8.21 6.81
CA ARG A 178 -4.06 9.20 5.71
C ARG A 178 -4.90 10.41 6.09
N LEU A 179 -6.07 10.18 6.68
CA LEU A 179 -6.95 11.25 7.13
C LEU A 179 -6.36 12.05 8.30
N GLU A 180 -5.69 11.38 9.25
CA GLU A 180 -4.94 12.05 10.31
C GLU A 180 -3.88 12.99 9.75
N GLY A 181 -3.14 12.54 8.72
CA GLY A 181 -2.19 13.40 8.01
C GLY A 181 -2.83 14.63 7.35
N LEU A 182 -4.05 14.52 6.81
CA LEU A 182 -4.80 15.67 6.32
C LEU A 182 -5.18 16.61 7.48
N HIS A 183 -5.66 16.07 8.60
CA HIS A 183 -6.01 16.86 9.78
C HIS A 183 -4.80 17.61 10.34
N ASP A 184 -3.58 17.07 10.26
CA ASP A 184 -2.35 17.80 10.62
C ASP A 184 -2.20 19.10 9.80
N VAL A 185 -2.50 19.03 8.49
CA VAL A 185 -2.45 20.21 7.62
C VAL A 185 -3.50 21.24 8.00
N LEU A 186 -4.72 20.79 8.29
CA LEU A 186 -5.83 21.68 8.72
C LEU A 186 -5.52 22.36 10.06
N ARG A 187 -4.93 21.62 11.01
CA ARG A 187 -4.53 22.19 12.31
C ARG A 187 -3.44 23.24 12.17
N ALA A 188 -2.53 23.06 11.20
CA ALA A 188 -1.42 23.97 10.96
C ALA A 188 -1.79 25.23 10.17
N ASP A 189 -2.94 25.26 9.49
CA ASP A 189 -3.33 26.33 8.58
C ASP A 189 -4.81 26.74 8.74
N SER A 190 -5.05 27.77 9.53
CA SER A 190 -6.41 28.26 9.84
C SER A 190 -7.14 28.92 8.66
N THR A 191 -6.49 29.05 7.50
CA THR A 191 -7.12 29.57 6.27
C THR A 191 -7.69 28.45 5.40
N VAL A 192 -7.57 27.20 5.83
CA VAL A 192 -8.14 26.02 5.15
C VAL A 192 -9.38 25.55 5.90
N ASP A 193 -10.52 25.57 5.23
CA ASP A 193 -11.81 25.10 5.75
C ASP A 193 -12.12 23.70 5.23
N MET A 194 -12.21 22.74 6.13
CA MET A 194 -12.81 21.43 5.84
C MET A 194 -14.34 21.56 5.98
N LEU A 195 -15.04 21.57 4.84
CA LEU A 195 -16.49 21.75 4.82
C LEU A 195 -17.23 20.44 5.09
N ASP A 196 -16.65 19.32 4.69
CA ASP A 196 -17.23 17.99 4.94
C ASP A 196 -16.17 16.89 4.81
N GLU A 197 -16.38 15.80 5.54
CA GLU A 197 -15.56 14.61 5.53
C GLU A 197 -16.46 13.37 5.50
N VAL A 198 -16.32 12.54 4.47
CA VAL A 198 -17.07 11.30 4.33
C VAL A 198 -16.14 10.13 4.09
N SER A 199 -16.51 8.97 4.63
CA SER A 199 -15.82 7.71 4.39
C SER A 199 -16.67 6.80 3.53
N VAL A 200 -16.03 6.14 2.57
CA VAL A 200 -16.63 5.14 1.68
C VAL A 200 -15.81 3.84 1.72
N ASN A 201 -16.40 2.73 1.28
CA ASN A 201 -15.70 1.43 1.37
C ASN A 201 -14.72 1.22 0.19
N TRP A 202 -13.80 2.18 -0.03
CA TRP A 202 -12.84 2.17 -1.14
C TRP A 202 -13.50 2.04 -2.52
N SER A 203 -14.77 2.45 -2.64
CA SER A 203 -15.59 2.31 -3.84
C SER A 203 -15.57 3.59 -4.65
N ARG A 204 -15.18 3.50 -5.92
CA ARG A 204 -15.23 4.60 -6.88
C ARG A 204 -16.66 5.13 -7.05
N ASP A 205 -17.64 4.23 -7.14
CA ASP A 205 -19.05 4.60 -7.31
C ASP A 205 -19.61 5.32 -6.08
N GLU A 206 -19.28 4.85 -4.87
CA GLU A 206 -19.68 5.56 -3.65
C GLU A 206 -19.02 6.93 -3.56
N ALA A 207 -17.74 7.05 -3.92
CA ALA A 207 -17.03 8.33 -3.97
C ALA A 207 -17.70 9.29 -4.96
N TYR A 208 -18.06 8.82 -6.15
CA TYR A 208 -18.84 9.59 -7.12
C TYR A 208 -20.15 10.11 -6.52
N GLN A 209 -20.98 9.23 -5.98
CA GLN A 209 -22.30 9.60 -5.43
C GLN A 209 -22.17 10.59 -4.27
N ARG A 210 -21.23 10.38 -3.35
CA ARG A 210 -20.98 11.27 -2.22
C ARG A 210 -20.48 12.63 -2.67
N THR A 211 -19.51 12.67 -3.58
CA THR A 211 -18.97 13.92 -4.11
C THR A 211 -20.03 14.71 -4.86
N LEU A 212 -20.86 14.06 -5.68
CA LEU A 212 -21.97 14.69 -6.39
C LEU A 212 -22.93 15.40 -5.43
N ALA A 213 -23.31 14.72 -4.36
CA ALA A 213 -24.20 15.28 -3.32
C ALA A 213 -23.53 16.44 -2.57
N LEU A 214 -22.26 16.32 -2.21
CA LEU A 214 -21.52 17.35 -1.48
C LEU A 214 -21.30 18.60 -2.32
N LEU A 215 -20.89 18.49 -3.58
CA LEU A 215 -20.65 19.64 -4.45
C LEU A 215 -21.93 20.40 -4.79
N ARG A 216 -23.08 19.72 -4.91
CA ARG A 216 -24.39 20.39 -5.06
C ARG A 216 -24.74 21.22 -3.84
N ARG A 217 -24.44 20.74 -2.63
CA ARG A 217 -24.73 21.43 -1.37
C ARG A 217 -23.71 22.53 -1.07
N GLN A 218 -22.49 22.37 -1.53
CA GLN A 218 -21.35 23.24 -1.21
C GLN A 218 -20.58 23.63 -2.49
N PRO A 219 -21.18 24.51 -3.35
CA PRO A 219 -20.59 24.89 -4.63
C PRO A 219 -19.28 25.67 -4.51
N GLN A 220 -18.96 26.21 -3.31
CA GLN A 220 -17.74 26.92 -3.02
C GLN A 220 -16.51 26.01 -2.84
N VAL A 221 -16.67 24.69 -2.84
CA VAL A 221 -15.54 23.74 -2.73
C VAL A 221 -14.56 23.95 -3.89
N THR A 222 -13.29 24.13 -3.55
CA THR A 222 -12.19 24.29 -4.50
C THR A 222 -11.25 23.10 -4.54
N GLY A 223 -11.32 22.19 -3.55
CA GLY A 223 -10.50 21.00 -3.51
C GLY A 223 -11.18 19.78 -2.91
N VAL A 224 -10.85 18.62 -3.44
CA VAL A 224 -11.29 17.32 -2.96
C VAL A 224 -10.07 16.47 -2.62
N TRP A 225 -9.87 16.24 -1.34
CA TRP A 225 -8.86 15.32 -0.87
C TRP A 225 -9.43 13.89 -0.91
N CYS A 226 -8.77 12.98 -1.63
CA CYS A 226 -9.24 11.60 -1.77
C CYS A 226 -8.19 10.63 -1.25
N ALA A 227 -8.60 9.69 -0.38
CA ALA A 227 -7.67 8.77 0.27
C ALA A 227 -6.94 7.81 -0.69
N ASN A 228 -7.45 7.62 -1.91
CA ASN A 228 -6.77 6.90 -3.00
C ASN A 228 -7.25 7.35 -4.38
N ASP A 229 -6.67 6.77 -5.43
CA ASP A 229 -6.95 7.11 -6.84
C ASP A 229 -8.37 6.74 -7.27
N ASP A 230 -8.91 5.58 -6.87
CA ASP A 230 -10.29 5.20 -7.20
C ASP A 230 -11.31 6.23 -6.70
N LEU A 231 -11.10 6.70 -5.48
CA LEU A 231 -11.96 7.73 -4.89
C LEU A 231 -11.78 9.06 -5.59
N ALA A 232 -10.55 9.41 -5.96
CA ALA A 232 -10.26 10.64 -6.70
C ALA A 232 -10.90 10.63 -8.10
N LEU A 233 -10.80 9.52 -8.81
CA LEU A 233 -11.40 9.37 -10.14
C LEU A 233 -12.93 9.44 -10.09
N GLY A 234 -13.56 8.82 -9.09
CA GLY A 234 -15.00 8.96 -8.86
C GLY A 234 -15.41 10.39 -8.53
N ALA A 235 -14.65 11.06 -7.67
CA ALA A 235 -14.88 12.45 -7.30
C ALA A 235 -14.70 13.42 -8.47
N MET A 236 -13.67 13.21 -9.32
CA MET A 236 -13.43 13.99 -10.53
C MET A 236 -14.58 13.84 -11.53
N GLN A 237 -15.09 12.63 -11.73
CA GLN A 237 -16.24 12.40 -12.60
C GLN A 237 -17.48 13.17 -12.09
N ALA A 238 -17.76 13.10 -10.78
CA ALA A 238 -18.87 13.84 -10.17
C ALA A 238 -18.76 15.36 -10.37
N ALA A 239 -17.53 15.91 -10.23
CA ALA A 239 -17.29 17.33 -10.48
C ALA A 239 -17.53 17.69 -11.94
N SER A 240 -17.02 16.86 -12.87
CA SER A 240 -17.21 17.08 -14.33
C SER A 240 -18.69 17.05 -14.72
N ASP A 241 -19.49 16.12 -14.17
CA ASP A 241 -20.92 16.02 -14.43
C ASP A 241 -21.72 17.25 -13.90
N LEU A 242 -21.15 17.98 -12.95
CA LEU A 242 -21.65 19.27 -12.46
C LEU A 242 -21.11 20.48 -13.24
N GLY A 243 -20.38 20.25 -14.34
CA GLY A 243 -19.78 21.29 -15.16
C GLY A 243 -18.53 21.95 -14.55
N ARG A 244 -17.96 21.36 -13.47
CA ARG A 244 -16.69 21.81 -12.90
C ARG A 244 -15.52 21.26 -13.74
N ARG A 245 -14.41 21.96 -13.73
CA ARG A 245 -13.21 21.62 -14.52
C ARG A 245 -12.08 21.18 -13.60
N PRO A 246 -11.85 19.84 -13.45
CA PRO A 246 -10.73 19.33 -12.68
C PRO A 246 -9.39 19.90 -13.14
N GLY A 247 -8.60 20.39 -12.19
CA GLY A 247 -7.31 21.03 -12.43
C GLY A 247 -7.37 22.53 -12.79
N GLU A 248 -8.57 23.09 -12.96
CA GLU A 248 -8.76 24.51 -13.27
C GLU A 248 -9.53 25.25 -12.16
N ASP A 249 -10.73 24.81 -11.84
CA ASP A 249 -11.59 25.44 -10.82
C ASP A 249 -11.87 24.56 -9.61
N ILE A 250 -11.50 23.28 -9.69
CA ILE A 250 -11.53 22.31 -8.58
C ILE A 250 -10.35 21.35 -8.68
N PHE A 251 -9.68 21.08 -7.56
CA PHE A 251 -8.42 20.34 -7.54
C PHE A 251 -8.55 19.02 -6.79
N PHE A 252 -7.77 18.01 -7.21
CA PHE A 252 -7.82 16.66 -6.69
C PHE A 252 -6.41 16.13 -6.42
N VAL A 253 -6.33 15.25 -5.41
CA VAL A 253 -5.15 14.43 -5.10
C VAL A 253 -5.57 12.99 -4.90
N GLY A 254 -4.66 12.06 -5.22
CA GLY A 254 -4.89 10.63 -5.11
C GLY A 254 -3.66 9.87 -4.59
N LEU A 255 -3.79 8.55 -4.52
CA LEU A 255 -2.74 7.67 -4.07
C LEU A 255 -3.00 6.26 -4.63
N ASN A 256 -2.04 5.63 -5.24
CA ASN A 256 -1.86 4.24 -5.70
C ASN A 256 -1.08 4.14 -7.03
N TRP A 257 -0.92 5.22 -7.78
CA TRP A 257 -0.35 5.24 -9.14
C TRP A 257 -1.12 4.38 -10.15
N GLN A 258 -2.45 4.38 -10.03
CA GLN A 258 -3.27 3.71 -11.03
C GLN A 258 -3.11 4.37 -12.40
N PRO A 259 -3.09 3.60 -13.51
CA PRO A 259 -2.86 4.16 -14.85
C PRO A 259 -3.78 5.34 -15.19
N GLU A 260 -5.09 5.23 -14.93
CA GLU A 260 -6.08 6.30 -15.20
C GLU A 260 -5.82 7.56 -14.34
N ALA A 261 -5.37 7.39 -13.08
CA ALA A 261 -4.99 8.50 -12.22
C ALA A 261 -3.70 9.18 -12.71
N LEU A 262 -2.72 8.40 -13.17
CA LEU A 262 -1.50 8.93 -13.78
C LEU A 262 -1.80 9.66 -15.10
N ASP A 263 -2.83 9.24 -15.87
CA ASP A 263 -3.34 10.00 -17.01
C ASP A 263 -3.87 11.35 -16.57
N ALA A 264 -4.66 11.38 -15.52
CA ALA A 264 -5.20 12.62 -14.97
C ALA A 264 -4.10 13.55 -14.40
N VAL A 265 -3.01 12.99 -13.85
CA VAL A 265 -1.83 13.78 -13.42
C VAL A 265 -1.10 14.36 -14.63
N ALA A 266 -0.88 13.57 -15.68
CA ALA A 266 -0.23 14.04 -16.91
C ALA A 266 -0.99 15.17 -17.57
N ASP A 267 -2.32 15.06 -17.64
CA ASP A 267 -3.22 16.05 -18.23
C ASP A 267 -3.43 17.28 -17.32
N GLY A 268 -3.00 17.20 -16.06
CA GLY A 268 -3.17 18.27 -15.08
C GLY A 268 -4.55 18.31 -14.40
N ARG A 269 -5.42 17.34 -14.66
CA ARG A 269 -6.74 17.21 -14.00
C ARG A 269 -6.63 16.75 -12.53
N MET A 270 -5.55 16.05 -12.18
CA MET A 270 -5.17 15.68 -10.83
C MET A 270 -3.82 16.27 -10.49
N ARG A 271 -3.66 16.86 -9.31
CA ARG A 271 -2.41 17.52 -8.89
C ARG A 271 -1.24 16.54 -8.78
N LEU A 272 -1.49 15.39 -8.13
CA LEU A 272 -0.52 14.32 -7.95
C LEU A 272 -1.23 13.02 -7.52
N SER A 273 -0.50 11.91 -7.66
CA SER A 273 -0.79 10.65 -6.98
C SER A 273 0.45 10.18 -6.22
N LEU A 274 0.30 9.77 -4.95
CA LEU A 274 1.35 9.08 -4.21
C LEU A 274 1.30 7.57 -4.48
N GLY A 275 2.44 6.88 -4.35
CA GLY A 275 2.41 5.43 -4.58
C GLY A 275 3.71 4.72 -4.27
N GLY A 276 3.87 3.53 -4.85
CA GLY A 276 5.00 2.64 -4.64
C GLY A 276 4.79 1.65 -3.50
N HIS A 277 3.77 1.83 -2.65
CA HIS A 277 3.50 0.92 -1.53
C HIS A 277 2.94 -0.45 -1.95
N PHE A 278 2.61 -0.65 -3.21
CA PHE A 278 2.33 -1.99 -3.75
C PHE A 278 3.57 -2.91 -3.68
N LEU A 279 4.77 -2.34 -3.57
CA LEU A 279 6.02 -3.08 -3.36
C LEU A 279 6.16 -3.68 -1.95
N VAL A 280 5.40 -3.20 -0.98
CA VAL A 280 5.48 -3.65 0.43
C VAL A 280 5.38 -5.17 0.55
N GLY A 281 4.47 -5.81 -0.18
CA GLY A 281 4.32 -7.26 -0.14
C GLY A 281 5.55 -8.00 -0.68
N ALA A 282 6.17 -7.51 -1.77
CA ALA A 282 7.39 -8.09 -2.32
C ALA A 282 8.59 -7.94 -1.37
N TRP A 283 8.73 -6.78 -0.74
CA TRP A 283 9.76 -6.55 0.28
C TRP A 283 9.54 -7.38 1.54
N ALA A 284 8.28 -7.58 1.93
CA ALA A 284 7.91 -8.50 3.01
C ALA A 284 8.36 -9.93 2.70
N LEU A 285 8.21 -10.40 1.45
CA LEU A 285 8.73 -11.71 1.02
C LEU A 285 10.27 -11.79 1.11
N ALA A 286 10.98 -10.72 0.77
CA ALA A 286 12.44 -10.67 0.95
C ALA A 286 12.83 -10.76 2.43
N MET A 287 12.10 -10.06 3.32
CA MET A 287 12.29 -10.16 4.77
C MET A 287 12.02 -11.58 5.29
N LEU A 288 10.96 -12.23 4.83
CA LEU A 288 10.64 -13.61 5.22
C LEU A 288 11.71 -14.59 4.75
N ARG A 289 12.23 -14.41 3.53
CA ARG A 289 13.32 -15.23 3.01
C ARG A 289 14.60 -15.05 3.82
N ASP A 290 14.97 -13.82 4.21
CA ASP A 290 16.12 -13.55 5.07
C ASP A 290 15.95 -14.16 6.47
N HIS A 291 14.76 -14.03 7.05
CA HIS A 291 14.44 -14.65 8.33
C HIS A 291 14.60 -16.18 8.27
N HIS A 292 14.10 -16.82 7.22
CA HIS A 292 14.21 -18.26 7.00
C HIS A 292 15.65 -18.72 6.89
N ASP A 293 16.45 -18.04 6.06
CA ASP A 293 17.83 -18.43 5.76
C ASP A 293 18.77 -18.19 6.96
N SER A 294 18.58 -17.10 7.70
CA SER A 294 19.41 -16.77 8.87
C SER A 294 19.08 -17.61 10.09
N ARG A 295 17.90 -18.24 10.13
CA ARG A 295 17.35 -18.92 11.31
C ARG A 295 17.38 -18.06 12.60
N GLN A 296 17.59 -16.75 12.45
CA GLN A 296 17.53 -15.82 13.56
C GLN A 296 16.07 -15.45 13.78
N VAL A 297 15.53 -15.89 14.90
CA VAL A 297 14.33 -15.30 15.49
C VAL A 297 14.74 -13.88 15.87
N GLN A 298 14.55 -12.90 14.97
CA GLN A 298 14.66 -11.50 15.39
C GLN A 298 13.60 -11.29 16.47
N ALA A 299 13.99 -10.59 17.54
CA ALA A 299 13.05 -10.24 18.60
C ALA A 299 11.77 -9.66 17.98
N ALA A 300 10.61 -10.15 18.40
CA ALA A 300 9.32 -9.65 17.98
C ALA A 300 9.30 -8.12 18.07
N GLY A 301 8.90 -7.43 17.00
CA GLY A 301 8.68 -6.00 17.05
C GLY A 301 9.47 -5.10 16.11
N VAL A 302 10.19 -5.62 15.10
CA VAL A 302 10.78 -4.75 14.07
C VAL A 302 9.66 -4.14 13.23
N ARG A 303 9.44 -2.83 13.40
CA ARG A 303 8.50 -2.06 12.59
C ARG A 303 9.26 -1.25 11.56
N GLU A 304 9.11 -1.62 10.30
CA GLU A 304 9.67 -0.90 9.16
C GLU A 304 8.58 -0.06 8.48
N VAL A 305 8.89 1.22 8.25
CA VAL A 305 7.93 2.16 7.65
C VAL A 305 8.43 2.61 6.29
N VAL A 306 7.64 2.34 5.26
CA VAL A 306 7.96 2.65 3.87
C VAL A 306 7.40 4.02 3.49
N LYS A 307 8.28 4.95 3.10
CA LYS A 307 7.88 6.23 2.54
C LYS A 307 7.35 6.06 1.12
N LEU A 308 6.14 6.59 0.87
CA LEU A 308 5.56 6.63 -0.47
C LEU A 308 6.24 7.73 -1.30
N ALA A 309 6.35 7.49 -2.59
CA ALA A 309 6.85 8.46 -3.54
C ALA A 309 5.72 9.27 -4.20
N VAL A 310 6.05 10.48 -4.63
CA VAL A 310 5.12 11.39 -5.32
C VAL A 310 5.26 11.22 -6.82
N MET A 311 4.12 11.17 -7.50
CA MET A 311 4.02 11.26 -8.95
C MET A 311 3.23 12.51 -9.30
N ASP A 312 3.94 13.53 -9.75
CA ASP A 312 3.41 14.79 -10.24
C ASP A 312 3.55 14.88 -11.79
N LYS A 313 3.10 15.99 -12.35
CA LYS A 313 3.12 16.20 -13.80
C LYS A 313 4.52 16.14 -14.42
N GLU A 314 5.57 16.52 -13.68
CA GLU A 314 6.94 16.53 -14.18
C GLU A 314 7.53 15.11 -14.24
N ARG A 315 7.14 14.26 -13.28
CA ARG A 315 7.66 12.90 -13.12
C ARG A 315 6.90 11.85 -13.93
N VAL A 316 5.59 12.06 -14.17
CA VAL A 316 4.70 11.03 -14.76
C VAL A 316 5.10 10.63 -16.17
N GLY A 317 5.58 11.55 -16.99
CA GLY A 317 6.03 11.25 -18.35
C GLY A 317 7.21 10.28 -18.38
N PHE A 318 8.25 10.57 -17.58
CA PHE A 318 9.41 9.70 -17.46
C PHE A 318 9.04 8.36 -16.79
N TYR A 319 8.20 8.39 -15.75
CA TYR A 319 7.72 7.18 -15.09
C TYR A 319 7.04 6.23 -16.08
N ARG A 320 6.14 6.74 -16.92
CA ARG A 320 5.44 5.94 -17.93
C ARG A 320 6.38 5.32 -18.96
N GLN A 321 7.41 6.05 -19.35
CA GLN A 321 8.40 5.56 -20.31
C GLN A 321 9.21 4.39 -19.76
N HIS A 322 9.53 4.38 -18.46
CA HIS A 322 10.49 3.44 -17.85
C HIS A 322 9.86 2.40 -16.94
N PHE A 323 8.69 2.68 -16.38
CA PHE A 323 8.03 1.87 -15.34
C PHE A 323 6.60 1.45 -15.67
N SER A 324 6.14 1.67 -16.90
CA SER A 324 4.81 1.22 -17.34
C SER A 324 4.77 -0.29 -17.60
N GLY A 325 3.57 -0.85 -17.63
CA GLY A 325 3.33 -2.26 -17.89
C GLY A 325 3.89 -3.16 -16.78
N ASP A 326 4.66 -4.17 -17.18
CA ASP A 326 5.25 -5.19 -16.30
C ASP A 326 6.64 -4.82 -15.73
N ALA A 327 7.05 -3.54 -15.82
CA ALA A 327 8.38 -3.11 -15.39
C ALA A 327 8.69 -3.48 -13.93
N TRP A 328 7.69 -3.36 -13.05
CA TRP A 328 7.84 -3.75 -11.65
C TRP A 328 7.97 -5.26 -11.45
N GLU A 329 7.42 -6.08 -12.34
CA GLU A 329 7.52 -7.53 -12.32
C GLU A 329 8.87 -8.04 -12.84
N ARG A 330 9.63 -7.19 -13.56
CA ARG A 330 10.95 -7.48 -14.09
C ARG A 330 12.10 -7.05 -13.18
N LEU A 331 11.80 -6.43 -12.03
CA LEU A 331 12.83 -6.13 -11.03
C LEU A 331 13.44 -7.43 -10.49
N ASP A 332 14.73 -7.40 -10.21
CA ASP A 332 15.37 -8.49 -9.45
C ASP A 332 15.16 -8.27 -7.96
N TYR A 333 14.21 -9.01 -7.38
CA TYR A 333 13.83 -8.86 -5.96
C TYR A 333 14.86 -9.44 -4.99
N ARG A 334 15.86 -10.23 -5.46
CA ARG A 334 16.97 -10.71 -4.63
C ARG A 334 17.83 -9.58 -4.09
N ARG A 335 17.91 -8.45 -4.81
CA ARG A 335 18.63 -7.24 -4.40
C ARG A 335 18.11 -6.58 -3.11
N PHE A 336 16.90 -6.93 -2.68
CA PHE A 336 16.31 -6.40 -1.44
C PHE A 336 16.59 -7.27 -0.22
N ARG A 337 17.35 -8.34 -0.36
CA ARG A 337 17.80 -9.14 0.76
C ARG A 337 18.90 -8.42 1.56
N LYS A 338 18.96 -8.64 2.88
CA LYS A 338 19.90 -7.96 3.80
C LYS A 338 21.38 -8.12 3.44
N GLY A 339 21.75 -9.19 2.78
CA GLY A 339 23.13 -9.40 2.30
C GLY A 339 23.56 -8.42 1.20
N ASP A 340 22.61 -7.76 0.54
CA ASP A 340 22.84 -6.83 -0.58
C ASP A 340 22.35 -5.40 -0.22
N ALA A 341 22.42 -5.05 1.04
CA ALA A 341 21.75 -3.94 1.74
C ALA A 341 22.08 -2.50 1.28
N SER A 342 22.54 -2.29 0.04
CA SER A 342 22.77 -0.93 -0.48
C SER A 342 21.49 -0.13 -0.74
N HIS A 343 20.31 -0.74 -0.73
CA HIS A 343 19.11 -0.11 -1.29
C HIS A 343 17.93 0.09 -0.33
N GLY A 344 17.87 -0.53 0.84
CA GLY A 344 16.74 -0.38 1.77
C GLY A 344 15.35 -0.49 1.10
N PHE A 345 14.28 -0.48 1.89
CA PHE A 345 12.89 -0.47 1.37
C PHE A 345 12.44 0.95 1.04
N ALA A 346 13.04 1.58 0.03
CA ALA A 346 12.76 2.96 -0.36
C ALA A 346 12.32 3.08 -1.82
N VAL A 347 11.09 3.47 -2.04
CA VAL A 347 10.52 3.68 -3.39
C VAL A 347 11.33 4.72 -4.16
N GLU A 348 11.73 5.83 -3.54
CA GLU A 348 12.50 6.90 -4.19
C GLU A 348 13.87 6.40 -4.69
N THR A 349 14.50 5.44 -4.02
CA THR A 349 15.75 4.84 -4.51
C THR A 349 15.56 4.11 -5.83
N LEU A 350 14.43 3.42 -6.00
CA LEU A 350 14.08 2.76 -7.26
C LEU A 350 13.76 3.78 -8.36
N LEU A 351 13.25 4.93 -7.97
CA LEU A 351 12.90 6.04 -8.86
C LEU A 351 14.04 7.06 -9.01
N ALA A 352 15.25 6.76 -8.58
CA ALA A 352 16.38 7.72 -8.58
C ALA A 352 16.71 8.32 -9.96
N GLN A 353 16.24 7.71 -11.04
CA GLN A 353 16.36 8.24 -12.40
C GLN A 353 15.30 9.29 -12.75
N LEU A 354 14.25 9.43 -11.93
CA LEU A 354 13.23 10.43 -12.12
C LEU A 354 13.73 11.80 -11.62
N PRO A 355 13.26 12.93 -12.22
CA PRO A 355 13.52 14.25 -11.65
C PRO A 355 12.97 14.31 -10.21
N PRO A 356 13.58 15.15 -9.34
CA PRO A 356 13.12 15.27 -7.95
C PRO A 356 11.65 15.74 -7.92
N ALA A 357 10.87 15.15 -7.01
CA ALA A 357 9.49 15.58 -6.81
C ALA A 357 9.46 16.99 -6.21
N ARG A 358 8.59 17.86 -6.72
CA ARG A 358 8.31 19.16 -6.11
C ARG A 358 7.35 18.96 -4.94
N LEU A 359 7.91 18.86 -3.75
CA LEU A 359 7.15 18.78 -2.51
C LEU A 359 7.09 20.18 -1.85
N PRO A 360 5.95 20.56 -1.25
CA PRO A 360 5.91 21.64 -0.30
C PRO A 360 6.83 21.29 0.88
N ASP A 361 7.48 22.31 1.45
CA ASP A 361 8.51 22.15 2.48
C ASP A 361 8.04 21.22 3.61
N ASP A 362 8.76 20.15 3.86
CA ASP A 362 8.39 19.08 4.82
C ASP A 362 8.84 19.42 6.25
N ARG A 363 9.18 20.72 6.48
CA ARG A 363 9.61 21.23 7.78
C ARG A 363 8.40 21.67 8.60
N GLY A 364 7.99 20.81 9.53
CA GLY A 364 6.94 21.09 10.50
C GLY A 364 6.54 19.81 11.23
#